data_503bbea97e2d2e0c7235e2ad7be7eb1e
#
_entry.id   503bbea97e2d2e0c7235e2ad7be7eb1e
#
_cell.length_a   1.000
_cell.length_b   1.000
_cell.length_c   1.000
_cell.angle_alpha   90.00
_cell.angle_beta   90.00
_cell.angle_gamma   90.00
#
_symmetry.space_group_name_H-M   'P 1'
#
loop_
_entity.id
_entity.type
_entity.pdbx_description
1 polymer ?
#
loop_
_entity_poly.entity_id
_entity_poly.type
_entity_poly.pdbx_seq_one_letter_code
_entity_poly.pdbx_strand_id
1 'polypeptide(L)'
;MKHLITIVLAFGFFGYSCSNNPIESPTVDKSTINVGVFDGHGGSQTCVWETVEAIKIDKEMKVRLITTSDIANGCLDSLHAIIIPGGGGSRQYLNLGHENHNRIRNFVAKGGGAVGICAGAYFFSNTPGYASIAINGAEAIDIEHDNRGHGLAKFTLSDEGKNIFPELSTRDTNYVMYYEGPVFINASDTINYISFATMESDVHEEGDAPANMTNDKPFFIGNSYGKGHVFSTIAHPEATPGMRWLIPRMVRWTLDLDYVAYSDNVVRPTLFEKEILFNVDMLKRESAYFRTFLYGTPEEKVEALDWLEETVAWDAKRLVQGLVFDSSAIVRARAAEYIANSEFTHYLPDLKAAHKNEKDQNTKDILESSIRFLEEM
;
A
#
# COMPACT_ATOMS: atom_id res chain seq x y z
N MET A 1 -24.22 -47.36 79.17
CA MET A 1 -22.91 -47.39 78.52
C MET A 1 -23.08 -46.97 77.10
N LYS A 2 -22.77 -45.75 76.81
CA LYS A 2 -22.87 -45.14 75.46
C LYS A 2 -21.47 -44.79 75.01
N HIS A 3 -20.98 -45.42 73.97
CA HIS A 3 -19.69 -45.12 73.36
C HIS A 3 -19.87 -43.93 72.43
N LEU A 4 -19.14 -42.88 72.70
CA LEU A 4 -19.03 -41.70 71.88
C LEU A 4 -17.88 -41.93 70.88
N ILE A 5 -18.18 -41.95 69.61
CA ILE A 5 -17.15 -42.00 68.54
C ILE A 5 -16.88 -40.59 68.11
N THR A 6 -15.65 -40.13 68.32
CA THR A 6 -15.15 -38.81 67.87
C THR A 6 -14.57 -38.97 66.48
N ILE A 7 -15.20 -38.35 65.47
CA ILE A 7 -14.65 -38.26 64.10
C ILE A 7 -13.81 -36.99 64.03
N VAL A 8 -12.51 -37.16 63.78
CA VAL A 8 -11.58 -36.08 63.49
C VAL A 8 -11.59 -35.84 61.97
N LEU A 9 -12.13 -34.71 61.54
CA LEU A 9 -12.05 -34.24 60.16
C LEU A 9 -10.73 -33.49 59.98
N ALA A 10 -9.83 -34.09 59.20
CA ALA A 10 -8.60 -33.41 58.77
C ALA A 10 -8.90 -32.55 57.51
N PHE A 11 -8.86 -31.25 57.66
CA PHE A 11 -8.89 -30.30 56.53
C PHE A 11 -7.50 -30.24 55.92
N GLY A 12 -7.34 -30.85 54.76
CA GLY A 12 -6.14 -30.66 53.92
C GLY A 12 -6.23 -29.31 53.22
N PHE A 13 -5.36 -28.36 53.57
CA PHE A 13 -5.13 -27.15 52.80
C PHE A 13 -4.36 -27.50 51.53
N PHE A 14 -5.02 -27.51 50.36
CA PHE A 14 -4.37 -27.47 49.06
C PHE A 14 -3.96 -26.02 48.79
N GLY A 15 -2.70 -25.68 49.01
CA GLY A 15 -2.13 -24.43 48.59
C GLY A 15 -1.98 -24.42 47.05
N TYR A 16 -2.81 -23.64 46.34
CA TYR A 16 -2.59 -23.28 44.96
C TYR A 16 -1.41 -22.31 44.91
N SER A 17 -0.25 -22.81 44.54
CA SER A 17 0.87 -21.98 44.18
C SER A 17 0.59 -21.40 42.78
N CYS A 18 0.19 -20.13 42.70
CA CYS A 18 0.21 -19.40 41.46
C CYS A 18 1.67 -19.18 41.07
N SER A 19 2.20 -20.00 40.17
CA SER A 19 3.44 -19.70 39.49
C SER A 19 3.18 -18.55 38.54
N ASN A 20 3.64 -17.34 38.90
CA ASN A 20 3.78 -16.22 37.98
C ASN A 20 4.93 -16.55 37.04
N ASN A 21 4.70 -17.38 36.03
CA ASN A 21 5.57 -17.39 34.86
C ASN A 21 5.28 -16.11 34.08
N PRO A 22 6.27 -15.26 33.82
CA PRO A 22 6.08 -14.18 32.88
C PRO A 22 5.67 -14.83 31.56
N ILE A 23 4.56 -14.36 30.98
CA ILE A 23 4.17 -14.70 29.61
C ILE A 23 5.30 -14.14 28.73
N GLU A 24 6.23 -14.99 28.34
CA GLU A 24 7.20 -14.65 27.30
C GLU A 24 6.38 -14.27 26.07
N SER A 25 6.61 -13.05 25.57
CA SER A 25 6.11 -12.65 24.28
C SER A 25 6.56 -13.70 23.28
N PRO A 26 5.69 -14.19 22.35
CA PRO A 26 6.09 -15.19 21.40
C PRO A 26 7.33 -14.67 20.65
N THR A 27 8.44 -15.38 20.79
CA THR A 27 9.63 -15.11 19.98
C THR A 27 9.21 -15.36 18.54
N VAL A 28 9.07 -14.27 17.78
CA VAL A 28 8.80 -14.31 16.36
C VAL A 28 9.91 -15.15 15.74
N ASP A 29 9.54 -16.27 15.13
CA ASP A 29 10.44 -16.99 14.23
C ASP A 29 10.82 -16.01 13.11
N LYS A 30 12.03 -15.43 13.19
CA LYS A 30 12.52 -14.40 12.27
C LYS A 30 12.62 -14.87 10.80
N SER A 31 12.23 -16.11 10.52
CA SER A 31 12.28 -16.70 9.17
C SER A 31 11.12 -16.28 8.24
N THR A 32 10.02 -15.75 8.77
CA THR A 32 8.84 -15.39 7.95
C THR A 32 8.02 -14.28 8.58
N ILE A 33 7.89 -13.15 7.87
CA ILE A 33 7.11 -11.99 8.27
C ILE A 33 5.71 -12.11 7.65
N ASN A 34 4.68 -12.31 8.46
CA ASN A 34 3.29 -12.42 8.00
C ASN A 34 2.64 -11.04 7.92
N VAL A 35 2.23 -10.62 6.72
CA VAL A 35 1.62 -9.31 6.44
C VAL A 35 0.17 -9.51 5.97
N GLY A 36 -0.78 -8.85 6.62
CA GLY A 36 -2.18 -8.81 6.20
C GLY A 36 -2.47 -7.57 5.38
N VAL A 37 -3.01 -7.72 4.18
CA VAL A 37 -3.54 -6.60 3.37
C VAL A 37 -5.06 -6.62 3.46
N PHE A 38 -5.65 -5.52 3.93
CA PHE A 38 -7.09 -5.40 4.08
C PHE A 38 -7.80 -5.39 2.72
N ASP A 39 -8.66 -6.36 2.49
CA ASP A 39 -9.50 -6.54 1.30
C ASP A 39 -10.97 -6.52 1.71
N GLY A 40 -11.42 -5.35 2.15
CA GLY A 40 -12.80 -5.11 2.56
C GLY A 40 -13.44 -4.00 1.73
N HIS A 41 -14.76 -3.81 1.93
CA HIS A 41 -15.47 -2.74 1.24
C HIS A 41 -14.85 -1.38 1.54
N GLY A 42 -14.62 -0.61 0.48
CA GLY A 42 -13.94 0.69 0.52
C GLY A 42 -12.48 0.64 0.07
N GLY A 43 -11.80 -0.51 0.10
CA GLY A 43 -10.52 -0.69 -0.57
C GLY A 43 -10.68 -0.64 -2.09
N SER A 44 -9.79 0.06 -2.79
CA SER A 44 -9.70 -0.05 -4.25
C SER A 44 -9.07 -1.40 -4.61
N GLN A 45 -9.73 -2.18 -5.45
CA GLN A 45 -9.21 -3.51 -5.85
C GLN A 45 -7.82 -3.41 -6.48
N THR A 46 -7.57 -2.37 -7.27
CA THR A 46 -6.25 -2.12 -7.87
C THR A 46 -5.20 -1.86 -6.78
N CYS A 47 -5.49 -1.00 -5.79
CA CYS A 47 -4.56 -0.75 -4.69
C CYS A 47 -4.29 -2.00 -3.85
N VAL A 48 -5.30 -2.84 -3.62
CA VAL A 48 -5.15 -4.13 -2.93
C VAL A 48 -4.17 -5.03 -3.68
N TRP A 49 -4.39 -5.24 -4.99
CA TRP A 49 -3.54 -6.10 -5.81
C TRP A 49 -2.10 -5.57 -5.90
N GLU A 50 -1.94 -4.27 -6.19
CA GLU A 50 -0.61 -3.64 -6.26
C GLU A 50 0.14 -3.75 -4.93
N THR A 51 -0.55 -3.56 -3.80
CA THR A 51 0.04 -3.73 -2.47
C THR A 51 0.49 -5.17 -2.23
N VAL A 52 -0.33 -6.16 -2.59
CA VAL A 52 0.03 -7.59 -2.47
C VAL A 52 1.28 -7.91 -3.28
N GLU A 53 1.34 -7.43 -4.52
CA GLU A 53 2.49 -7.65 -5.39
C GLU A 53 3.75 -6.91 -4.89
N ALA A 54 3.59 -5.69 -4.37
CA ALA A 54 4.71 -4.96 -3.78
C ALA A 54 5.33 -5.69 -2.57
N ILE A 55 4.50 -6.28 -1.70
CA ILE A 55 5.00 -7.05 -0.54
C ILE A 55 5.81 -8.28 -0.95
N LYS A 56 5.49 -8.93 -2.08
CA LYS A 56 6.22 -10.10 -2.59
C LYS A 56 7.67 -9.81 -3.01
N ILE A 57 8.03 -8.54 -3.20
CA ILE A 57 9.41 -8.09 -3.46
C ILE A 57 10.32 -8.53 -2.30
N ASP A 58 9.83 -8.45 -1.07
CA ASP A 58 10.57 -8.94 0.09
C ASP A 58 10.32 -10.45 0.30
N LYS A 59 11.35 -11.24 0.02
CA LYS A 59 11.24 -12.72 0.05
C LYS A 59 11.07 -13.30 1.47
N GLU A 60 11.29 -12.51 2.53
CA GLU A 60 11.02 -12.89 3.92
C GLU A 60 9.57 -12.63 4.31
N MET A 61 8.80 -11.91 3.48
CA MET A 61 7.41 -11.57 3.75
C MET A 61 6.45 -12.56 3.10
N LYS A 62 5.44 -12.96 3.86
CA LYS A 62 4.25 -13.69 3.37
C LYS A 62 3.04 -12.78 3.50
N VAL A 63 2.45 -12.46 2.37
CA VAL A 63 1.26 -11.64 2.30
C VAL A 63 0.00 -12.50 2.22
N ARG A 64 -1.06 -12.06 2.90
CA ARG A 64 -2.41 -12.60 2.74
C ARG A 64 -3.45 -11.50 2.74
N LEU A 65 -4.51 -11.68 1.99
CA LEU A 65 -5.70 -10.84 2.06
C LEU A 65 -6.45 -11.12 3.36
N ILE A 66 -6.92 -10.08 4.01
CA ILE A 66 -7.73 -10.17 5.23
C ILE A 66 -8.99 -9.30 5.10
N THR A 67 -10.11 -9.87 5.51
CA THR A 67 -11.41 -9.19 5.49
C THR A 67 -11.80 -8.71 6.89
N THR A 68 -12.88 -7.94 6.97
CA THR A 68 -13.52 -7.54 8.23
C THR A 68 -13.84 -8.75 9.10
N SER A 69 -14.33 -9.84 8.51
CA SER A 69 -14.63 -11.09 9.21
C SER A 69 -13.39 -11.78 9.74
N ASP A 70 -12.28 -11.79 8.99
CA ASP A 70 -11.02 -12.37 9.45
C ASP A 70 -10.51 -11.63 10.68
N ILE A 71 -10.56 -10.28 10.68
CA ILE A 71 -10.16 -9.47 11.85
C ILE A 71 -11.06 -9.76 13.03
N ALA A 72 -12.38 -9.84 12.81
CA ALA A 72 -13.34 -10.18 13.89
C ALA A 72 -13.06 -11.57 14.49
N ASN A 73 -12.57 -12.51 13.68
CA ASN A 73 -12.24 -13.88 14.09
C ASN A 73 -10.77 -14.04 14.58
N GLY A 74 -10.06 -12.94 14.84
CA GLY A 74 -8.76 -12.97 15.52
C GLY A 74 -7.57 -13.21 14.60
N CYS A 75 -7.68 -12.99 13.28
CA CYS A 75 -6.55 -13.21 12.35
C CYS A 75 -5.31 -12.38 12.68
N LEU A 76 -5.47 -11.25 13.36
CA LEU A 76 -4.36 -10.36 13.75
C LEU A 76 -3.33 -11.07 14.65
N ASP A 77 -3.75 -12.06 15.45
CA ASP A 77 -2.84 -12.81 16.32
C ASP A 77 -1.77 -13.62 15.56
N SER A 78 -1.99 -13.87 14.28
CA SER A 78 -1.05 -14.58 13.39
C SER A 78 -0.24 -13.66 12.47
N LEU A 79 -0.45 -12.36 12.54
CA LEU A 79 0.20 -11.35 11.71
C LEU A 79 1.28 -10.61 12.49
N HIS A 80 2.27 -10.10 11.76
CA HIS A 80 3.28 -9.16 12.28
C HIS A 80 2.93 -7.73 11.90
N ALA A 81 2.35 -7.51 10.71
CA ALA A 81 1.89 -6.21 10.25
C ALA A 81 0.56 -6.28 9.50
N ILE A 82 -0.17 -5.16 9.50
CA ILE A 82 -1.37 -4.93 8.70
C ILE A 82 -1.16 -3.75 7.76
N ILE A 83 -1.68 -3.86 6.53
CA ILE A 83 -1.72 -2.75 5.58
C ILE A 83 -3.17 -2.41 5.27
N ILE A 84 -3.52 -1.12 5.41
CA ILE A 84 -4.78 -0.57 4.92
C ILE A 84 -4.47 0.14 3.61
N PRO A 85 -4.96 -0.39 2.46
CA PRO A 85 -4.63 0.13 1.13
C PRO A 85 -5.42 1.39 0.78
N GLY A 86 -5.11 1.96 -0.39
CA GLY A 86 -5.86 3.06 -0.99
C GLY A 86 -7.31 2.71 -1.33
N GLY A 87 -8.15 3.73 -1.55
CA GLY A 87 -9.57 3.60 -1.84
C GLY A 87 -10.41 4.69 -1.19
N GLY A 88 -11.53 4.34 -0.56
CA GLY A 88 -12.37 5.28 0.20
C GLY A 88 -12.25 5.08 1.71
N GLY A 89 -11.53 5.97 2.38
CA GLY A 89 -11.23 5.85 3.82
C GLY A 89 -12.48 5.73 4.70
N SER A 90 -13.47 6.58 4.49
CA SER A 90 -14.76 6.52 5.23
C SER A 90 -15.50 5.19 5.00
N ARG A 91 -15.44 4.63 3.79
CA ARG A 91 -16.05 3.32 3.49
C ARG A 91 -15.30 2.17 4.16
N GLN A 92 -13.97 2.21 4.19
CA GLN A 92 -13.16 1.24 4.91
C GLN A 92 -13.47 1.29 6.43
N TYR A 93 -13.55 2.51 7.00
CA TYR A 93 -13.91 2.71 8.40
C TYR A 93 -15.27 2.09 8.73
N LEU A 94 -16.30 2.40 7.95
CA LEU A 94 -17.65 1.85 8.17
C LEU A 94 -17.70 0.33 8.01
N ASN A 95 -16.97 -0.21 7.04
CA ASN A 95 -16.91 -1.66 6.80
C ASN A 95 -16.23 -2.41 7.95
N LEU A 96 -15.14 -1.88 8.48
CA LEU A 96 -14.43 -2.47 9.61
C LEU A 96 -15.30 -2.46 10.90
N GLY A 97 -15.96 -1.35 11.18
CA GLY A 97 -16.79 -1.18 12.38
C GLY A 97 -15.97 -1.05 13.67
N HIS A 98 -16.60 -0.47 14.69
CA HIS A 98 -15.94 -0.02 15.92
C HIS A 98 -15.15 -1.13 16.65
N GLU A 99 -15.67 -2.34 16.69
CA GLU A 99 -15.00 -3.49 17.33
C GLU A 99 -13.64 -3.80 16.68
N ASN A 100 -13.59 -3.82 15.34
CA ASN A 100 -12.35 -4.09 14.62
C ASN A 100 -11.38 -2.90 14.64
N HIS A 101 -11.89 -1.65 14.74
CA HIS A 101 -11.02 -0.51 15.02
C HIS A 101 -10.24 -0.70 16.32
N ASN A 102 -10.92 -1.16 17.39
CA ASN A 102 -10.29 -1.44 18.66
C ASN A 102 -9.31 -2.63 18.57
N ARG A 103 -9.63 -3.67 17.79
CA ARG A 103 -8.72 -4.79 17.56
C ARG A 103 -7.44 -4.33 16.85
N ILE A 104 -7.55 -3.47 15.82
CA ILE A 104 -6.40 -2.89 15.10
C ILE A 104 -5.56 -2.02 16.05
N ARG A 105 -6.18 -1.09 16.81
CA ARG A 105 -5.47 -0.28 17.81
C ARG A 105 -4.71 -1.16 18.82
N ASN A 106 -5.36 -2.18 19.34
CA ASN A 106 -4.77 -3.10 20.31
C ASN A 106 -3.65 -3.94 19.71
N PHE A 107 -3.78 -4.36 18.46
CA PHE A 107 -2.74 -5.08 17.72
C PHE A 107 -1.48 -4.22 17.62
N VAL A 108 -1.59 -2.98 17.16
CA VAL A 108 -0.45 -2.06 17.06
C VAL A 108 0.11 -1.74 18.45
N ALA A 109 -0.76 -1.41 19.42
CA ALA A 109 -0.32 -1.08 20.77
C ALA A 109 0.46 -2.22 21.47
N LYS A 110 0.27 -3.48 21.05
CA LYS A 110 0.98 -4.66 21.55
C LYS A 110 2.29 -4.96 20.81
N GLY A 111 2.61 -4.23 19.75
CA GLY A 111 3.86 -4.38 19.00
C GLY A 111 3.67 -4.78 17.53
N GLY A 112 2.44 -4.86 17.03
CA GLY A 112 2.18 -5.06 15.60
C GLY A 112 2.53 -3.81 14.78
N GLY A 113 2.95 -4.02 13.51
CA GLY A 113 3.18 -2.95 12.55
C GLY A 113 1.90 -2.56 11.81
N ALA A 114 1.75 -1.28 11.45
CA ALA A 114 0.65 -0.83 10.61
C ALA A 114 1.15 0.10 9.51
N VAL A 115 0.75 -0.15 8.26
CA VAL A 115 1.04 0.73 7.12
C VAL A 115 -0.28 1.21 6.52
N GLY A 116 -0.44 2.54 6.39
CA GLY A 116 -1.57 3.18 5.73
C GLY A 116 -1.15 3.79 4.41
N ILE A 117 -1.84 3.45 3.32
CA ILE A 117 -1.58 3.96 1.98
C ILE A 117 -2.76 4.81 1.54
N CYS A 118 -2.56 6.10 1.21
CA CYS A 118 -3.59 7.02 0.73
C CYS A 118 -4.83 7.00 1.66
N ALA A 119 -5.94 6.39 1.26
CA ALA A 119 -7.13 6.22 2.11
C ALA A 119 -6.84 5.52 3.44
N GLY A 120 -5.88 4.59 3.47
CA GLY A 120 -5.40 3.96 4.70
C GLY A 120 -4.68 4.94 5.63
N ALA A 121 -3.98 5.93 5.08
CA ALA A 121 -3.37 7.01 5.84
C ALA A 121 -4.43 7.94 6.46
N TYR A 122 -5.50 8.27 5.72
CA TYR A 122 -6.69 8.95 6.28
C TYR A 122 -7.31 8.13 7.42
N PHE A 123 -7.51 6.83 7.20
CA PHE A 123 -8.10 5.94 8.20
C PHE A 123 -7.30 5.93 9.51
N PHE A 124 -5.96 6.05 9.44
CA PHE A 124 -5.12 6.11 10.63
C PHE A 124 -5.04 7.49 11.27
N SER A 125 -5.47 8.56 10.60
CA SER A 125 -5.32 9.95 11.05
C SER A 125 -6.11 10.24 12.33
N ASN A 126 -5.79 11.39 12.94
CA ASN A 126 -6.52 11.97 14.07
C ASN A 126 -7.27 13.22 13.60
N THR A 127 -8.07 13.06 12.55
CA THR A 127 -8.75 14.17 11.90
C THR A 127 -10.11 14.42 12.57
N PRO A 128 -10.37 15.62 13.13
CA PRO A 128 -11.64 15.95 13.76
C PRO A 128 -12.81 15.83 12.78
N GLY A 129 -13.87 15.12 13.20
CA GLY A 129 -15.06 14.92 12.38
C GLY A 129 -14.93 13.94 11.22
N TYR A 130 -13.76 13.38 10.98
CA TYR A 130 -13.53 12.35 9.96
C TYR A 130 -13.57 10.93 10.56
N ALA A 131 -13.95 9.97 9.71
CA ALA A 131 -14.03 8.55 10.05
C ALA A 131 -12.62 7.90 10.10
N SER A 132 -11.91 8.08 11.21
CA SER A 132 -10.53 7.65 11.43
C SER A 132 -10.32 7.00 12.80
N ILE A 133 -9.18 6.33 12.99
CA ILE A 133 -8.89 5.59 14.24
C ILE A 133 -7.79 6.23 15.10
N ALA A 134 -7.28 7.37 14.73
CA ALA A 134 -6.36 8.21 15.51
C ALA A 134 -5.11 7.48 16.03
N ILE A 135 -4.33 6.86 15.12
CA ILE A 135 -3.08 6.17 15.49
C ILE A 135 -1.83 6.75 14.84
N ASN A 136 -1.92 7.66 13.86
CA ASN A 136 -0.74 8.22 13.19
C ASN A 136 -0.36 9.65 13.61
N GLY A 137 -1.12 10.29 14.50
CA GLY A 137 -0.83 11.61 15.04
C GLY A 137 -0.97 12.78 14.07
N ALA A 138 -1.45 12.54 12.86
CA ALA A 138 -1.67 13.57 11.85
C ALA A 138 -3.15 13.93 11.72
N GLU A 139 -3.41 15.18 11.34
CA GLU A 139 -4.72 15.67 10.94
C GLU A 139 -4.72 15.97 9.45
N ALA A 140 -5.72 15.48 8.72
CA ALA A 140 -5.93 15.82 7.32
C ALA A 140 -6.78 17.09 7.23
N ILE A 141 -6.27 18.10 6.49
CA ILE A 141 -6.90 19.42 6.36
C ILE A 141 -7.68 19.61 5.06
N ASP A 142 -7.76 18.55 4.25
CA ASP A 142 -8.25 18.58 2.87
C ASP A 142 -9.62 17.90 2.67
N ILE A 143 -10.37 17.67 3.75
CA ILE A 143 -11.66 16.96 3.70
C ILE A 143 -12.67 17.62 2.75
N GLU A 144 -12.65 18.96 2.65
CA GLU A 144 -13.53 19.70 1.75
C GLU A 144 -12.98 19.80 0.32
N HIS A 145 -11.75 19.34 0.09
CA HIS A 145 -11.00 19.43 -1.15
C HIS A 145 -10.32 18.09 -1.49
N ASP A 146 -11.01 16.98 -1.26
CA ASP A 146 -10.49 15.63 -1.51
C ASP A 146 -10.41 15.28 -3.01
N ASN A 147 -11.07 16.06 -3.88
CA ASN A 147 -11.05 15.92 -5.33
C ASN A 147 -10.09 16.96 -5.95
N ARG A 148 -8.80 16.91 -5.61
CA ARG A 148 -7.80 17.90 -6.09
C ARG A 148 -6.94 17.43 -7.24
N GLY A 149 -6.86 16.11 -7.46
CA GLY A 149 -6.14 15.58 -8.60
C GLY A 149 -5.10 14.51 -8.27
N HIS A 150 -4.43 14.08 -9.33
CA HIS A 150 -3.45 13.02 -9.28
C HIS A 150 -2.28 13.25 -10.24
N GLY A 151 -1.31 12.35 -10.17
CA GLY A 151 -0.18 12.29 -11.06
C GLY A 151 1.10 11.83 -10.38
N LEU A 152 2.19 11.86 -11.11
CA LEU A 152 3.51 11.55 -10.59
C LEU A 152 4.06 12.75 -9.82
N ALA A 153 3.85 12.75 -8.50
CA ALA A 153 4.21 13.85 -7.61
C ALA A 153 5.68 13.77 -7.15
N LYS A 154 6.28 14.94 -7.01
CA LYS A 154 7.65 15.14 -6.55
C LYS A 154 7.70 15.22 -5.03
N PHE A 155 8.69 14.57 -4.42
CA PHE A 155 8.97 14.64 -2.99
C PHE A 155 10.47 14.64 -2.68
N THR A 156 10.82 15.14 -1.49
CA THR A 156 12.16 15.13 -0.92
C THR A 156 12.19 14.31 0.37
N LEU A 157 13.32 13.71 0.70
CA LEU A 157 13.50 12.97 1.95
C LEU A 157 14.14 13.86 3.03
N SER A 158 13.68 13.71 4.26
CA SER A 158 14.41 14.18 5.44
C SER A 158 15.65 13.30 5.69
N ASP A 159 16.52 13.68 6.61
CA ASP A 159 17.68 12.86 6.96
C ASP A 159 17.25 11.53 7.59
N GLU A 160 16.17 11.52 8.38
CA GLU A 160 15.58 10.30 8.91
C GLU A 160 14.99 9.44 7.78
N GLY A 161 14.38 10.06 6.78
CA GLY A 161 13.87 9.37 5.59
C GLY A 161 14.98 8.71 4.77
N LYS A 162 16.13 9.35 4.61
CA LYS A 162 17.31 8.78 3.95
C LYS A 162 17.86 7.55 4.67
N ASN A 163 17.71 7.48 5.99
CA ASN A 163 18.10 6.30 6.76
C ASN A 163 17.19 5.09 6.49
N ILE A 164 15.91 5.33 6.22
CA ILE A 164 14.93 4.27 5.88
C ILE A 164 15.08 3.85 4.41
N PHE A 165 15.32 4.81 3.52
CA PHE A 165 15.37 4.64 2.07
C PHE A 165 16.74 5.06 1.52
N PRO A 166 17.83 4.36 1.88
CA PRO A 166 19.19 4.76 1.48
C PRO A 166 19.39 4.75 -0.03
N GLU A 167 18.62 3.96 -0.78
CA GLU A 167 18.63 3.93 -2.25
C GLU A 167 18.19 5.25 -2.88
N LEU A 168 17.46 6.06 -2.15
CA LEU A 168 17.01 7.39 -2.57
C LEU A 168 17.89 8.52 -2.02
N SER A 169 18.84 8.23 -1.14
CA SER A 169 19.60 9.23 -0.36
C SER A 169 20.50 10.15 -1.20
N THR A 170 20.91 9.70 -2.38
CA THR A 170 21.76 10.46 -3.31
C THR A 170 20.98 11.35 -4.27
N ARG A 171 19.66 11.32 -4.21
CA ARG A 171 18.77 12.10 -5.10
C ARG A 171 18.23 13.30 -4.34
N ASP A 172 18.26 14.45 -4.97
CA ASP A 172 17.65 15.67 -4.42
C ASP A 172 16.12 15.55 -4.41
N THR A 173 15.55 14.93 -5.44
CA THR A 173 14.09 14.75 -5.60
C THR A 173 13.76 13.34 -6.08
N ASN A 174 12.59 12.86 -5.69
CA ASN A 174 12.04 11.57 -6.08
C ASN A 174 10.58 11.73 -6.53
N TYR A 175 10.05 10.72 -7.23
CA TYR A 175 8.72 10.77 -7.84
C TYR A 175 7.93 9.52 -7.52
N VAL A 176 6.68 9.70 -7.07
CA VAL A 176 5.75 8.62 -6.76
C VAL A 176 4.35 9.03 -7.16
N MET A 177 3.56 8.11 -7.67
CA MET A 177 2.16 8.32 -7.99
C MET A 177 1.40 8.80 -6.75
N TYR A 178 0.72 9.91 -6.89
CA TYR A 178 -0.18 10.50 -5.91
C TYR A 178 -1.59 10.54 -6.50
N TYR A 179 -2.60 10.20 -5.73
CA TYR A 179 -4.00 10.25 -6.15
C TYR A 179 -4.87 10.64 -4.96
N GLU A 180 -5.19 11.94 -4.82
CA GLU A 180 -6.09 12.47 -3.80
C GLU A 180 -5.81 12.00 -2.35
N GLY A 181 -4.55 11.69 -2.04
CA GLY A 181 -4.15 11.28 -0.69
C GLY A 181 -4.20 12.44 0.30
N PRO A 182 -4.21 12.20 1.62
CA PRO A 182 -4.40 13.23 2.63
C PRO A 182 -3.35 14.33 2.59
N VAL A 183 -3.75 15.55 2.91
CA VAL A 183 -2.85 16.66 3.19
C VAL A 183 -2.69 16.79 4.70
N PHE A 184 -1.56 16.35 5.23
CA PHE A 184 -1.33 16.25 6.67
C PHE A 184 -0.72 17.49 7.29
N ILE A 185 -1.19 17.79 8.51
CA ILE A 185 -0.51 18.64 9.49
C ILE A 185 -0.40 17.89 10.82
N ASN A 186 0.37 18.43 11.78
CA ASN A 186 0.37 17.90 13.14
C ASN A 186 -1.01 18.07 13.77
N ALA A 187 -1.59 16.97 14.25
CA ALA A 187 -2.74 17.02 15.14
C ALA A 187 -2.24 17.50 16.52
N SER A 188 -2.70 18.66 16.99
CA SER A 188 -2.33 19.16 18.31
C SER A 188 -2.65 18.13 19.40
N ASP A 189 -1.75 17.88 20.32
CA ASP A 189 -1.95 17.22 21.62
C ASP A 189 -1.92 15.70 21.72
N THR A 190 -1.63 14.90 20.69
CA THR A 190 -1.77 13.44 20.87
C THR A 190 -0.50 12.63 20.62
N ILE A 191 -0.18 12.38 19.38
CA ILE A 191 0.94 11.53 18.98
C ILE A 191 1.84 12.36 18.07
N ASN A 192 3.10 12.50 18.42
CA ASN A 192 4.07 13.13 17.52
C ASN A 192 4.50 12.12 16.46
N TYR A 193 4.46 12.52 15.21
CA TYR A 193 5.06 11.75 14.11
C TYR A 193 6.38 12.36 13.65
N ILE A 194 7.18 11.55 12.99
CA ILE A 194 8.37 11.97 12.25
C ILE A 194 7.97 12.11 10.78
N SER A 195 8.30 13.23 10.15
CA SER A 195 8.14 13.39 8.71
C SER A 195 9.39 12.88 8.00
N PHE A 196 9.27 11.76 7.28
CA PHE A 196 10.36 11.16 6.53
C PHE A 196 10.51 11.73 5.12
N ALA A 197 9.45 12.33 4.61
CA ALA A 197 9.44 12.97 3.30
C ALA A 197 8.47 14.15 3.27
N THR A 198 8.79 15.10 2.41
CA THR A 198 7.97 16.30 2.15
C THR A 198 7.52 16.32 0.70
N MET A 199 6.26 16.59 0.45
CA MET A 199 5.70 16.80 -0.88
C MET A 199 6.15 18.14 -1.44
N GLU A 200 6.68 18.14 -2.65
CA GLU A 200 7.13 19.34 -3.34
C GLU A 200 6.14 19.80 -4.43
N SER A 201 5.28 18.88 -4.87
CA SER A 201 4.27 19.17 -5.89
C SER A 201 3.07 19.90 -5.33
N ASP A 202 2.51 20.82 -6.12
CA ASP A 202 1.25 21.50 -5.85
C ASP A 202 0.13 20.90 -6.72
N VAL A 203 -0.61 19.94 -6.17
CA VAL A 203 -1.67 19.21 -6.89
C VAL A 203 -3.03 19.88 -6.63
N HIS A 204 -3.58 20.55 -7.64
CA HIS A 204 -4.86 21.25 -7.53
C HIS A 204 -5.59 21.44 -8.87
N GLU A 205 -4.98 21.07 -10.01
CA GLU A 205 -5.48 21.46 -11.35
C GLU A 205 -6.70 20.67 -11.84
N GLU A 206 -7.00 19.52 -11.24
CA GLU A 206 -8.15 18.72 -11.65
C GLU A 206 -9.44 19.09 -10.94
N GLY A 207 -9.35 19.55 -9.71
CA GLY A 207 -10.48 19.84 -8.84
C GLY A 207 -10.61 21.32 -8.48
N ASP A 208 -11.21 21.56 -7.33
CA ASP A 208 -11.47 22.89 -6.78
C ASP A 208 -10.56 23.23 -5.59
N ALA A 209 -9.51 22.46 -5.37
CA ALA A 209 -8.58 22.69 -4.28
C ALA A 209 -7.80 24.00 -4.49
N PRO A 210 -7.53 24.76 -3.41
CA PRO A 210 -6.70 25.95 -3.50
C PRO A 210 -5.25 25.58 -3.85
N ALA A 211 -4.61 26.43 -4.66
CA ALA A 211 -3.19 26.33 -4.93
C ALA A 211 -2.36 26.40 -3.62
N ASN A 212 -1.23 25.73 -3.62
CA ASN A 212 -0.30 25.62 -2.47
C ASN A 212 -0.90 24.88 -1.25
N MET A 213 -1.85 23.99 -1.48
CA MET A 213 -2.39 23.16 -0.41
C MET A 213 -1.50 21.95 -0.10
N THR A 214 -0.92 21.33 -1.11
CA THR A 214 -0.21 20.05 -0.99
C THR A 214 1.30 20.17 -0.83
N ASN A 215 1.91 21.19 -1.42
CA ASN A 215 3.36 21.42 -1.31
C ASN A 215 3.77 21.79 0.11
N ASP A 216 5.01 21.48 0.48
CA ASP A 216 5.57 21.67 1.82
C ASP A 216 4.82 20.90 2.94
N LYS A 217 4.08 19.86 2.56
CA LYS A 217 3.35 18.99 3.50
C LYS A 217 4.01 17.62 3.64
N PRO A 218 3.80 16.94 4.79
CA PRO A 218 4.34 15.59 4.98
C PRO A 218 3.87 14.61 3.90
N PHE A 219 4.82 13.89 3.30
CA PHE A 219 4.57 12.89 2.27
C PHE A 219 4.62 11.45 2.82
N PHE A 220 5.63 11.19 3.66
CA PHE A 220 5.74 9.97 4.45
C PHE A 220 5.87 10.36 5.92
N ILE A 221 5.07 9.75 6.78
CA ILE A 221 5.13 9.94 8.22
C ILE A 221 5.19 8.61 8.96
N GLY A 222 5.82 8.60 10.11
CA GLY A 222 5.82 7.44 11.01
C GLY A 222 5.87 7.83 12.46
N ASN A 223 5.29 6.99 13.30
CA ASN A 223 5.23 7.21 14.74
C ASN A 223 5.12 5.90 15.51
N SER A 224 5.43 5.96 16.81
CA SER A 224 5.13 4.88 17.74
C SER A 224 3.69 4.96 18.22
N TYR A 225 3.04 3.81 18.38
CA TYR A 225 1.73 3.67 18.99
C TYR A 225 1.75 2.48 19.97
N GLY A 226 1.81 2.77 21.27
CA GLY A 226 2.07 1.75 22.27
C GLY A 226 3.46 1.14 22.10
N LYS A 227 3.54 -0.17 21.83
CA LYS A 227 4.79 -0.89 21.58
C LYS A 227 5.08 -1.10 20.08
N GLY A 228 4.15 -0.79 19.21
CA GLY A 228 4.31 -0.93 17.76
C GLY A 228 4.45 0.41 17.06
N HIS A 229 4.55 0.35 15.74
CA HIS A 229 4.76 1.53 14.91
C HIS A 229 3.73 1.60 13.79
N VAL A 230 3.45 2.84 13.40
CA VAL A 230 2.55 3.18 12.28
C VAL A 230 3.34 3.94 11.25
N PHE A 231 3.26 3.52 10.00
CA PHE A 231 3.76 4.26 8.85
C PHE A 231 2.58 4.69 7.97
N SER A 232 2.57 5.93 7.52
CA SER A 232 1.54 6.43 6.60
C SER A 232 2.19 7.11 5.40
N THR A 233 1.77 6.72 4.21
CA THR A 233 2.09 7.38 2.95
C THR A 233 0.84 7.99 2.35
N ILE A 234 0.93 9.24 1.93
CA ILE A 234 -0.18 9.92 1.22
C ILE A 234 -0.26 9.52 -0.25
N ALA A 235 0.77 8.86 -0.76
CA ALA A 235 0.94 8.49 -2.16
C ALA A 235 0.82 6.98 -2.37
N HIS A 236 1.05 6.53 -3.60
CA HIS A 236 0.92 5.16 -4.07
C HIS A 236 2.26 4.56 -4.58
N PRO A 237 3.24 4.32 -3.69
CA PRO A 237 4.47 3.65 -4.10
C PRO A 237 4.21 2.28 -4.72
N GLU A 238 3.20 1.54 -4.22
CA GLU A 238 2.81 0.22 -4.72
C GLU A 238 2.42 0.21 -6.19
N ALA A 239 1.98 1.35 -6.71
CA ALA A 239 1.54 1.52 -8.09
C ALA A 239 2.54 2.30 -8.95
N THR A 240 3.69 2.66 -8.41
CA THR A 240 4.72 3.44 -9.11
C THR A 240 5.84 2.52 -9.60
N PRO A 241 6.04 2.36 -10.92
CA PRO A 241 7.14 1.55 -11.44
C PRO A 241 8.50 1.99 -10.86
N GLY A 242 9.32 1.02 -10.48
CA GLY A 242 10.63 1.25 -9.87
C GLY A 242 10.63 1.70 -8.41
N MET A 243 9.45 1.97 -7.82
CA MET A 243 9.31 2.46 -6.44
C MET A 243 8.48 1.53 -5.54
N ARG A 244 7.96 0.42 -6.05
CA ARG A 244 7.09 -0.52 -5.32
C ARG A 244 7.75 -1.12 -4.07
N TRP A 245 9.06 -1.24 -4.09
CA TRP A 245 9.88 -1.73 -2.98
C TRP A 245 9.81 -0.86 -1.71
N LEU A 246 9.34 0.39 -1.83
CA LEU A 246 9.12 1.25 -0.67
C LEU A 246 8.11 0.64 0.30
N ILE A 247 7.08 -0.08 -0.18
CA ILE A 247 6.04 -0.67 0.68
C ILE A 247 6.62 -1.73 1.63
N PRO A 248 7.31 -2.79 1.20
CA PRO A 248 7.91 -3.73 2.16
C PRO A 248 8.98 -3.06 3.05
N ARG A 249 9.67 -2.01 2.58
CA ARG A 249 10.58 -1.24 3.42
C ARG A 249 9.84 -0.50 4.56
N MET A 250 8.65 0.07 4.28
CA MET A 250 7.80 0.67 5.31
C MET A 250 7.35 -0.38 6.33
N VAL A 251 6.99 -1.59 5.88
CA VAL A 251 6.64 -2.70 6.78
C VAL A 251 7.83 -3.07 7.67
N ARG A 252 9.05 -3.19 7.12
CA ARG A 252 10.26 -3.46 7.92
C ARG A 252 10.47 -2.41 9.01
N TRP A 253 10.31 -1.14 8.67
CA TRP A 253 10.41 -0.05 9.63
C TRP A 253 9.39 -0.19 10.77
N THR A 254 8.13 -0.55 10.46
CA THR A 254 7.09 -0.70 11.50
C THR A 254 7.34 -1.88 12.45
N LEU A 255 8.25 -2.77 12.11
CA LEU A 255 8.59 -3.97 12.90
C LEU A 255 10.02 -3.92 13.46
N ASP A 256 10.71 -2.78 13.38
CA ASP A 256 12.11 -2.61 13.80
C ASP A 256 13.05 -3.69 13.21
N LEU A 257 12.81 -4.06 11.94
CA LEU A 257 13.60 -5.08 11.26
C LEU A 257 14.82 -4.48 10.56
N ASP A 258 15.87 -5.29 10.44
CA ASP A 258 17.09 -4.91 9.75
C ASP A 258 16.83 -4.57 8.27
N TYR A 259 17.68 -3.69 7.73
CA TYR A 259 17.72 -3.37 6.32
C TYR A 259 18.01 -4.63 5.48
N VAL A 260 17.28 -4.76 4.37
CA VAL A 260 17.50 -5.76 3.32
C VAL A 260 17.62 -5.03 1.98
N ALA A 261 18.67 -5.28 1.25
CA ALA A 261 18.82 -4.77 -0.11
C ALA A 261 17.89 -5.52 -1.06
N TYR A 262 17.13 -4.80 -1.87
CA TYR A 262 16.36 -5.37 -2.97
C TYR A 262 17.15 -5.31 -4.28
N SER A 263 16.76 -6.11 -5.26
CA SER A 263 17.47 -6.17 -6.56
C SER A 263 17.30 -4.88 -7.37
N ASP A 264 18.28 -4.61 -8.25
CA ASP A 264 18.22 -3.47 -9.16
C ASP A 264 17.07 -3.58 -10.19
N ASN A 265 16.50 -4.77 -10.36
CA ASN A 265 15.31 -4.96 -11.21
C ASN A 265 14.08 -4.27 -10.63
N VAL A 266 13.97 -4.18 -9.29
CA VAL A 266 12.83 -3.54 -8.61
C VAL A 266 13.15 -2.16 -8.05
N VAL A 267 14.43 -1.86 -7.75
CA VAL A 267 14.89 -0.56 -7.25
C VAL A 267 15.33 0.30 -8.42
N ARG A 268 14.40 1.04 -9.01
CA ARG A 268 14.66 1.85 -10.20
C ARG A 268 14.16 3.30 -10.05
N PRO A 269 14.65 4.04 -9.05
CA PRO A 269 14.15 5.40 -8.76
C PRO A 269 14.47 6.42 -9.86
N THR A 270 15.34 6.06 -10.81
CA THR A 270 15.72 6.91 -11.95
C THR A 270 14.80 6.77 -13.16
N LEU A 271 13.74 5.94 -13.08
CA LEU A 271 12.77 5.84 -14.17
C LEU A 271 12.08 7.16 -14.48
N PHE A 272 11.90 8.00 -13.45
CA PHE A 272 11.26 9.29 -13.59
C PHE A 272 12.18 10.41 -13.10
N GLU A 273 12.24 11.50 -13.88
CA GLU A 273 13.10 12.65 -13.60
C GLU A 273 12.32 13.97 -13.47
N LYS A 274 11.01 13.93 -13.70
CA LYS A 274 10.12 15.09 -13.63
C LYS A 274 8.76 14.70 -13.08
N GLU A 275 8.07 15.65 -12.47
CA GLU A 275 6.67 15.49 -12.11
C GLU A 275 5.76 15.50 -13.34
N ILE A 276 4.64 14.78 -13.25
CA ILE A 276 3.60 14.73 -14.28
C ILE A 276 2.28 14.86 -13.52
N LEU A 277 1.77 16.07 -13.42
CA LEU A 277 0.49 16.33 -12.76
C LEU A 277 -0.61 16.41 -13.82
N PHE A 278 -1.71 15.72 -13.56
CA PHE A 278 -2.84 15.72 -14.46
C PHE A 278 -3.60 17.05 -14.36
N ASN A 279 -4.06 17.50 -15.50
CA ASN A 279 -4.99 18.61 -15.62
C ASN A 279 -6.28 18.13 -16.30
N VAL A 280 -7.29 18.99 -16.38
CA VAL A 280 -8.60 18.67 -16.94
C VAL A 280 -8.53 18.11 -18.37
N ASP A 281 -7.59 18.58 -19.20
CA ASP A 281 -7.49 18.10 -20.59
C ASP A 281 -6.83 16.73 -20.65
N MET A 282 -5.87 16.43 -19.78
CA MET A 282 -5.29 15.09 -19.62
C MET A 282 -6.33 14.07 -19.14
N LEU A 283 -7.19 14.45 -18.19
CA LEU A 283 -8.31 13.62 -17.74
C LEU A 283 -9.29 13.29 -18.86
N LYS A 284 -9.67 14.31 -19.67
CA LYS A 284 -10.54 14.09 -20.83
C LYS A 284 -9.89 13.13 -21.83
N ARG A 285 -8.59 13.28 -22.07
CA ARG A 285 -7.84 12.40 -22.97
C ARG A 285 -7.81 10.97 -22.46
N GLU A 286 -7.43 10.75 -21.19
CA GLU A 286 -7.43 9.43 -20.56
C GLU A 286 -8.83 8.78 -20.64
N SER A 287 -9.88 9.52 -20.27
CA SER A 287 -11.25 9.04 -20.35
C SER A 287 -11.68 8.64 -21.79
N ALA A 288 -11.18 9.34 -22.81
CA ALA A 288 -11.48 8.99 -24.19
C ALA A 288 -10.84 7.64 -24.60
N TYR A 289 -9.73 7.25 -24.01
CA TYR A 289 -9.05 5.99 -24.32
C TYR A 289 -9.83 4.75 -23.92
N PHE A 290 -10.77 4.83 -22.95
CA PHE A 290 -11.71 3.74 -22.69
C PHE A 290 -12.48 3.33 -23.95
N ARG A 291 -12.90 4.32 -24.72
CA ARG A 291 -13.60 4.07 -25.99
C ARG A 291 -12.65 3.61 -27.08
N THR A 292 -11.44 4.18 -27.15
CA THR A 292 -10.40 3.78 -28.10
C THR A 292 -10.02 2.31 -27.93
N PHE A 293 -9.86 1.81 -26.71
CA PHE A 293 -9.53 0.41 -26.46
C PHE A 293 -10.64 -0.56 -26.91
N LEU A 294 -11.88 -0.13 -26.93
CA LEU A 294 -13.01 -0.95 -27.39
C LEU A 294 -13.21 -0.88 -28.90
N TYR A 295 -13.06 0.30 -29.53
CA TYR A 295 -13.55 0.57 -30.87
C TYR A 295 -12.50 1.22 -31.81
N GLY A 296 -11.35 1.61 -31.29
CA GLY A 296 -10.30 2.24 -32.06
C GLY A 296 -9.58 1.29 -33.01
N THR A 297 -8.89 1.86 -34.00
CA THR A 297 -7.98 1.12 -34.86
C THR A 297 -6.78 0.59 -34.06
N PRO A 298 -6.02 -0.39 -34.58
CA PRO A 298 -4.80 -0.85 -33.92
C PRO A 298 -3.82 0.28 -33.60
N GLU A 299 -3.65 1.22 -34.52
CA GLU A 299 -2.76 2.37 -34.40
C GLU A 299 -3.19 3.32 -33.28
N GLU A 300 -4.50 3.63 -33.21
CA GLU A 300 -5.08 4.45 -32.13
C GLU A 300 -4.92 3.79 -30.75
N LYS A 301 -5.04 2.48 -30.66
CA LYS A 301 -4.82 1.72 -29.41
C LYS A 301 -3.36 1.76 -28.98
N VAL A 302 -2.41 1.62 -29.92
CA VAL A 302 -0.98 1.73 -29.64
C VAL A 302 -0.64 3.13 -29.16
N GLU A 303 -1.10 4.19 -29.87
CA GLU A 303 -0.89 5.59 -29.44
C GLU A 303 -1.45 5.83 -28.01
N ALA A 304 -2.62 5.26 -27.71
CA ALA A 304 -3.19 5.38 -26.37
C ALA A 304 -2.31 4.71 -25.31
N LEU A 305 -1.76 3.52 -25.58
CA LEU A 305 -0.84 2.82 -24.67
C LEU A 305 0.47 3.61 -24.47
N ASP A 306 1.01 4.22 -25.53
CA ASP A 306 2.21 5.06 -25.45
C ASP A 306 1.97 6.24 -24.52
N TRP A 307 0.86 6.95 -24.70
CA TRP A 307 0.53 8.10 -23.86
C TRP A 307 0.28 7.71 -22.40
N LEU A 308 -0.40 6.59 -22.11
CA LEU A 308 -0.64 6.10 -20.74
C LEU A 308 0.68 5.77 -20.04
N GLU A 309 1.64 5.19 -20.76
CA GLU A 309 2.97 4.89 -20.20
C GLU A 309 3.75 6.16 -19.93
N GLU A 310 3.82 7.08 -20.92
CA GLU A 310 4.53 8.35 -20.80
C GLU A 310 4.02 9.23 -19.65
N THR A 311 2.71 9.17 -19.36
CA THR A 311 2.08 9.97 -18.32
C THR A 311 1.92 9.24 -16.98
N VAL A 312 2.30 7.95 -16.93
CA VAL A 312 2.07 7.08 -15.77
C VAL A 312 0.58 7.10 -15.35
N ALA A 313 -0.32 7.12 -16.34
CA ALA A 313 -1.74 7.27 -16.13
C ALA A 313 -2.32 6.15 -15.27
N TRP A 314 -3.28 6.50 -14.39
CA TRP A 314 -3.80 5.57 -13.40
C TRP A 314 -5.07 4.82 -13.82
N ASP A 315 -6.07 5.55 -14.32
CA ASP A 315 -7.43 5.03 -14.41
C ASP A 315 -7.63 4.01 -15.53
N ALA A 316 -6.94 4.18 -16.65
CA ALA A 316 -7.06 3.28 -17.79
C ALA A 316 -6.33 1.93 -17.64
N LYS A 317 -5.49 1.75 -16.63
CA LYS A 317 -4.68 0.55 -16.39
C LYS A 317 -5.47 -0.76 -16.45
N ARG A 318 -6.66 -0.78 -15.87
CA ARG A 318 -7.51 -1.99 -15.80
C ARG A 318 -7.98 -2.50 -17.16
N LEU A 319 -8.03 -1.63 -18.17
CA LEU A 319 -8.48 -2.02 -19.52
C LEU A 319 -7.37 -2.65 -20.33
N VAL A 320 -6.12 -2.38 -19.99
CA VAL A 320 -4.95 -2.88 -20.74
C VAL A 320 -4.83 -4.40 -20.67
N GLN A 321 -5.26 -5.03 -19.57
CA GLN A 321 -5.28 -6.50 -19.44
C GLN A 321 -5.95 -7.18 -20.64
N GLY A 322 -7.09 -6.65 -21.10
CA GLY A 322 -7.81 -7.22 -22.24
C GLY A 322 -7.07 -7.09 -23.57
N LEU A 323 -6.20 -6.09 -23.72
CA LEU A 323 -5.51 -5.82 -24.98
C LEU A 323 -4.43 -6.85 -25.31
N VAL A 324 -3.93 -7.64 -24.35
CA VAL A 324 -3.04 -8.78 -24.65
C VAL A 324 -3.72 -9.90 -25.44
N PHE A 325 -5.05 -9.83 -25.59
CA PHE A 325 -5.87 -10.73 -26.41
C PHE A 325 -6.51 -10.02 -27.61
N ASP A 326 -6.09 -8.78 -27.93
CA ASP A 326 -6.61 -8.03 -29.07
C ASP A 326 -6.45 -8.83 -30.38
N SER A 327 -7.31 -8.59 -31.35
CA SER A 327 -7.21 -9.22 -32.67
C SER A 327 -5.93 -8.83 -33.44
N SER A 328 -5.38 -7.65 -33.18
CA SER A 328 -4.17 -7.11 -33.81
C SER A 328 -2.91 -7.54 -33.06
N ALA A 329 -1.94 -8.10 -33.77
CA ALA A 329 -0.64 -8.50 -33.20
C ALA A 329 0.14 -7.32 -32.60
N ILE A 330 0.13 -6.15 -33.26
CA ILE A 330 0.85 -4.96 -32.78
C ILE A 330 0.24 -4.44 -31.45
N VAL A 331 -1.08 -4.54 -31.28
CA VAL A 331 -1.74 -4.15 -30.03
C VAL A 331 -1.38 -5.12 -28.91
N ARG A 332 -1.40 -6.44 -29.15
CA ARG A 332 -1.02 -7.44 -28.15
C ARG A 332 0.44 -7.27 -27.72
N ALA A 333 1.35 -7.04 -28.66
CA ALA A 333 2.76 -6.78 -28.38
C ALA A 333 2.92 -5.53 -27.49
N ARG A 334 2.34 -4.40 -27.91
CA ARG A 334 2.46 -3.15 -27.16
C ARG A 334 1.81 -3.22 -25.77
N ALA A 335 0.68 -3.91 -25.65
CA ALA A 335 0.04 -4.14 -24.35
C ALA A 335 0.92 -4.97 -23.41
N ALA A 336 1.65 -5.97 -23.94
CA ALA A 336 2.58 -6.77 -23.14
C ALA A 336 3.76 -5.92 -22.63
N GLU A 337 4.34 -5.06 -23.49
CA GLU A 337 5.40 -4.12 -23.08
C GLU A 337 4.91 -3.13 -22.04
N TYR A 338 3.72 -2.54 -22.24
CA TYR A 338 3.12 -1.62 -21.26
C TYR A 338 2.93 -2.29 -19.88
N ILE A 339 2.41 -3.51 -19.84
CA ILE A 339 2.23 -4.26 -18.60
C ILE A 339 3.57 -4.52 -17.91
N ALA A 340 4.59 -4.88 -18.67
CA ALA A 340 5.94 -5.11 -18.14
C ALA A 340 6.57 -3.81 -17.62
N ASN A 341 6.56 -2.73 -18.41
CA ASN A 341 7.15 -1.44 -18.05
C ASN A 341 6.43 -0.78 -16.86
N SER A 342 5.12 -1.04 -16.72
CA SER A 342 4.31 -0.59 -15.58
C SER A 342 4.39 -1.53 -14.36
N GLU A 343 5.18 -2.61 -14.44
CA GLU A 343 5.37 -3.59 -13.35
C GLU A 343 4.06 -4.26 -12.87
N PHE A 344 3.11 -4.48 -13.77
CA PHE A 344 1.83 -5.11 -13.41
C PHE A 344 1.98 -6.63 -13.27
N THR A 345 2.71 -7.06 -12.23
CA THR A 345 3.00 -8.46 -11.97
C THR A 345 1.75 -9.31 -11.78
N HIS A 346 0.64 -8.72 -11.33
CA HIS A 346 -0.64 -9.43 -11.21
C HIS A 346 -1.26 -9.83 -12.55
N TYR A 347 -0.84 -9.25 -13.69
CA TYR A 347 -1.25 -9.68 -15.03
C TYR A 347 -0.34 -10.74 -15.67
N LEU A 348 0.65 -11.23 -14.94
CA LEU A 348 1.53 -12.30 -15.42
C LEU A 348 0.78 -13.57 -15.91
N PRO A 349 -0.30 -14.04 -15.25
CA PRO A 349 -1.10 -15.15 -15.78
C PRO A 349 -1.71 -14.88 -17.15
N ASP A 350 -2.17 -13.65 -17.41
CA ASP A 350 -2.76 -13.24 -18.68
C ASP A 350 -1.71 -13.21 -19.81
N LEU A 351 -0.52 -12.65 -19.53
CA LEU A 351 0.60 -12.66 -20.46
C LEU A 351 1.01 -14.10 -20.84
N LYS A 352 1.09 -15.00 -19.87
CA LYS A 352 1.38 -16.42 -20.12
C LYS A 352 0.30 -17.10 -20.97
N ALA A 353 -0.96 -16.76 -20.73
CA ALA A 353 -2.08 -17.28 -21.52
C ALA A 353 -2.05 -16.74 -22.95
N ALA A 354 -1.75 -15.44 -23.15
CA ALA A 354 -1.58 -14.83 -24.46
C ALA A 354 -0.39 -15.45 -25.22
N HIS A 355 0.77 -15.59 -24.59
CA HIS A 355 1.97 -16.18 -25.18
C HIS A 355 1.72 -17.62 -25.67
N LYS A 356 1.00 -18.44 -24.89
CA LYS A 356 0.68 -19.82 -25.27
C LYS A 356 -0.09 -19.92 -26.57
N ASN A 357 -0.95 -18.93 -26.87
CA ASN A 357 -1.85 -18.92 -28.00
C ASN A 357 -1.35 -18.03 -29.17
N GLU A 358 -0.24 -17.30 -28.97
CA GLU A 358 0.30 -16.37 -29.98
C GLU A 358 0.85 -17.09 -31.21
N LYS A 359 0.50 -16.58 -32.40
CA LYS A 359 0.90 -17.11 -33.71
C LYS A 359 1.90 -16.20 -34.44
N ASP A 360 1.88 -14.92 -34.13
CA ASP A 360 2.85 -13.96 -34.66
C ASP A 360 4.16 -14.09 -33.89
N GLN A 361 5.26 -14.39 -34.58
CA GLN A 361 6.53 -14.68 -33.91
C GLN A 361 7.10 -13.46 -33.18
N ASN A 362 7.03 -12.28 -33.78
CA ASN A 362 7.53 -11.05 -33.14
C ASN A 362 6.76 -10.73 -31.85
N THR A 363 5.44 -10.81 -31.90
CA THR A 363 4.58 -10.62 -30.70
C THR A 363 4.86 -11.67 -29.64
N LYS A 364 5.13 -12.91 -30.03
CA LYS A 364 5.48 -14.00 -29.11
C LYS A 364 6.79 -13.74 -28.38
N ASP A 365 7.80 -13.26 -29.08
CA ASP A 365 9.12 -12.91 -28.51
C ASP A 365 8.99 -11.73 -27.51
N ILE A 366 8.14 -10.75 -27.82
CA ILE A 366 7.83 -9.63 -26.91
C ILE A 366 7.11 -10.12 -25.65
N LEU A 367 6.09 -10.96 -25.81
CA LEU A 367 5.38 -11.57 -24.66
C LEU A 367 6.34 -12.35 -23.77
N GLU A 368 7.25 -13.15 -24.35
CA GLU A 368 8.25 -13.91 -23.61
C GLU A 368 9.19 -13.01 -22.81
N SER A 369 9.69 -11.94 -23.44
CA SER A 369 10.57 -10.98 -22.76
C SER A 369 9.85 -10.24 -21.62
N SER A 370 8.59 -9.84 -21.83
CA SER A 370 7.74 -9.19 -20.82
C SER A 370 7.46 -10.11 -19.63
N ILE A 371 7.15 -11.38 -19.89
CA ILE A 371 6.95 -12.40 -18.86
C ILE A 371 8.23 -12.57 -18.03
N ARG A 372 9.37 -12.77 -18.67
CA ARG A 372 10.66 -12.95 -18.00
C ARG A 372 10.99 -11.75 -17.11
N PHE A 373 10.82 -10.54 -17.61
CA PHE A 373 11.07 -9.32 -16.85
C PHE A 373 10.23 -9.28 -15.55
N LEU A 374 8.93 -9.57 -15.66
CA LEU A 374 8.03 -9.58 -14.48
C LEU A 374 8.29 -10.75 -13.51
N GLU A 375 8.82 -11.89 -13.99
CA GLU A 375 9.19 -13.02 -13.12
C GLU A 375 10.48 -12.77 -12.32
N GLU A 376 11.34 -11.88 -12.81
CA GLU A 376 12.61 -11.50 -12.16
C GLU A 376 12.43 -10.40 -11.10
N MET A 377 11.25 -9.82 -10.99
CA MET A 377 10.89 -8.84 -9.97
C MET A 377 10.47 -9.54 -8.66
#